data_8227ac37c2a6df257bbea2ce1f92eed3
#
_entry.id   8227ac37c2a6df257bbea2ce1f92eed3
#
_cell.length_a   1.000
_cell.length_b   1.000
_cell.length_c   1.000
_cell.angle_alpha   90.00
_cell.angle_beta   90.00
_cell.angle_gamma   90.00
#
_symmetry.space_group_name_H-M   'P 1'
#
loop_
_entity.id
_entity.type
_entity.pdbx_description
1 polymer ?
#
loop_
_entity_poly.entity_id
_entity_poly.type
_entity_poly.pdbx_seq_one_letter_code
_entity_poly.pdbx_strand_id
1 'polypeptide(L)'
;MRVFRLFDSIRNIAFFEPPRYHAPMRAFKHPIPSDVTLERLLYALSDPVRLEIVRCLAGVEEASCGELDGGRPKSTMSHHFRVLRDAGLVHTRNVGTTHMNSLRAEDLDQRFPGLLHSILAQA
;
A
#
# COMPACT_ATOMS: atom_id res chain seq x y z
N MET A 1 -2.66 -0.83 15.90
CA MET A 1 -2.27 -1.45 16.61
C MET A 1 -1.93 -1.94 16.87
N ARG A 2 -2.52 -1.66 16.78
CA ARG A 2 -2.27 -2.24 17.44
C ARG A 2 -2.31 -3.13 17.59
N VAL A 3 -2.90 -3.08 17.06
CA VAL A 3 -2.94 -3.98 17.67
C VAL A 3 -2.83 -4.64 17.89
N PHE A 4 -3.22 -4.21 17.68
CA PHE A 4 -3.00 -4.97 18.43
C PHE A 4 -2.58 -5.15 18.86
N ARG A 5 -2.88 -5.16 19.09
CA ARG A 5 -2.64 -5.49 20.03
C ARG A 5 -2.73 -5.89 20.39
N LEU A 6 -3.36 -5.70 20.29
CA LEU A 6 -3.58 -6.24 21.10
C LEU A 6 -3.58 -6.76 21.20
N PHE A 7 -4.01 -6.69 21.27
CA PHE A 7 -4.02 -7.49 21.84
C PHE A 7 -3.80 -7.94 22.02
N ASP A 8 -4.13 -7.81 22.15
CA ASP A 8 -4.04 -8.56 22.69
C ASP A 8 -4.12 -9.01 23.08
N SER A 9 -4.66 -8.86 23.33
CA SER A 9 -4.75 -9.46 23.86
C SER A 9 -5.09 -10.19 24.08
N ILE A 10 -5.46 -10.14 24.25
CA ILE A 10 -5.74 -10.97 24.46
C ILE A 10 -5.99 -11.62 24.50
N ARG A 11 -6.40 -11.46 24.78
CA ARG A 11 -6.61 -12.26 24.79
C ARG A 11 -7.14 -12.88 24.63
N ASN A 12 -7.62 -12.60 24.75
CA ASN A 12 -8.02 -13.30 24.56
C ASN A 12 -8.44 -13.63 24.17
N ILE A 13 -8.68 -13.15 24.04
CA ILE A 13 -8.80 -13.68 23.45
C ILE A 13 -8.97 -14.40 23.05
N ALA A 14 -9.25 -14.36 23.31
CA ALA A 14 -9.31 -15.04 22.85
C ALA A 14 -9.49 -15.75 22.26
N PHE A 15 -9.64 -15.88 22.46
CA PHE A 15 -9.72 -16.53 21.64
C PHE A 15 -10.52 -16.45 20.40
N PHE A 16 -10.28 -15.73 20.13
CA PHE A 16 -11.00 -15.57 18.91
C PHE A 16 -10.69 -16.59 17.88
N GLU A 17 -11.69 -17.12 17.33
CA GLU A 17 -11.48 -18.16 16.39
C GLU A 17 -12.02 -17.73 15.04
N PRO A 18 -11.20 -17.70 13.99
CA PRO A 18 -11.69 -17.27 12.68
C PRO A 18 -12.65 -18.29 12.11
N PRO A 19 -13.53 -17.88 11.25
CA PRO A 19 -14.43 -18.79 10.56
C PRO A 19 -13.63 -19.77 9.74
N ARG A 20 -13.95 -21.02 9.91
CA ARG A 20 -13.14 -22.04 9.34
C ARG A 20 -13.28 -22.23 7.88
N TYR A 21 -14.46 -22.03 7.38
CA TYR A 21 -14.68 -22.28 6.00
C TYR A 21 -14.53 -21.03 5.20
N HIS A 22 -14.27 -19.95 5.87
CA HIS A 22 -14.13 -18.70 5.22
C HIS A 22 -12.73 -18.60 4.72
N ALA A 23 -12.53 -18.65 3.44
CA ALA A 23 -11.19 -18.47 2.91
C ALA A 23 -10.72 -17.09 3.33
N PRO A 24 -9.63 -16.99 4.07
CA PRO A 24 -9.12 -15.67 4.43
C PRO A 24 -8.72 -14.93 3.18
N MET A 25 -9.00 -13.63 3.15
CA MET A 25 -8.52 -12.81 2.08
C MET A 25 -7.01 -12.88 2.11
N ARG A 26 -6.43 -13.21 0.97
CA ARG A 26 -5.01 -13.36 0.90
C ARG A 26 -4.34 -12.02 1.15
N ALA A 27 -3.33 -12.01 2.02
CA ALA A 27 -2.56 -10.80 2.26
C ALA A 27 -1.79 -10.44 0.99
N PHE A 28 -1.66 -9.17 0.74
CA PHE A 28 -0.86 -8.70 -0.39
C PHE A 28 0.61 -8.90 -0.09
N LYS A 29 1.38 -9.20 -1.13
CA LYS A 29 2.81 -9.35 -0.99
C LYS A 29 3.49 -8.01 -1.30
N HIS A 30 4.49 -7.71 -0.50
CA HIS A 30 5.23 -6.47 -0.66
C HIS A 30 6.73 -6.78 -0.62
N PRO A 31 7.52 -6.16 -1.50
CA PRO A 31 8.97 -6.37 -1.43
C PRO A 31 9.53 -5.76 -0.16
N ILE A 32 10.55 -6.40 0.40
CA ILE A 32 11.29 -5.81 1.50
C ILE A 32 12.13 -4.66 0.94
N PRO A 33 12.52 -3.68 1.77
CA PRO A 33 13.22 -2.51 1.24
C PRO A 33 14.45 -2.84 0.42
N SER A 34 15.21 -3.87 0.78
CA SER A 34 16.42 -4.21 0.04
C SER A 34 16.13 -4.79 -1.34
N ASP A 35 14.89 -5.23 -1.59
CA ASP A 35 14.50 -5.77 -2.90
C ASP A 35 13.90 -4.70 -3.81
N VAL A 36 13.73 -3.49 -3.33
CA VAL A 36 13.20 -2.39 -4.13
C VAL A 36 14.31 -1.89 -5.05
N THR A 37 14.04 -1.86 -6.35
CA THR A 37 15.03 -1.39 -7.33
C THR A 37 14.64 -0.02 -7.86
N LEU A 38 15.63 0.75 -8.24
CA LEU A 38 15.41 2.07 -8.80
C LEU A 38 14.60 1.99 -10.09
N GLU A 39 14.91 1.02 -10.93
CA GLU A 39 14.24 0.87 -12.22
C GLU A 39 12.75 0.61 -12.06
N ARG A 40 12.39 -0.27 -11.13
CA ARG A 40 10.98 -0.55 -10.88
C ARG A 40 10.26 0.65 -10.31
N LEU A 41 10.94 1.35 -9.42
CA LEU A 41 10.39 2.56 -8.83
C LEU A 41 10.06 3.58 -9.91
N LEU A 42 11.03 3.85 -10.77
CA LEU A 42 10.85 4.84 -11.83
C LEU A 42 9.79 4.39 -12.84
N TYR A 43 9.77 3.10 -13.16
CA TYR A 43 8.72 2.57 -14.04
C TYR A 43 7.33 2.82 -13.44
N ALA A 44 7.17 2.50 -12.16
CA ALA A 44 5.87 2.67 -11.51
C ALA A 44 5.43 4.13 -11.51
N LEU A 45 6.36 5.05 -11.40
CA LEU A 45 6.05 6.48 -11.37
C LEU A 45 5.94 7.10 -12.76
N SER A 46 6.20 6.33 -13.82
CA SER A 46 6.18 6.88 -15.17
C SER A 46 4.78 6.97 -15.77
N ASP A 47 3.76 6.59 -15.03
CA ASP A 47 2.38 6.66 -15.50
C ASP A 47 1.64 7.77 -14.74
N PRO A 48 0.88 8.63 -15.43
CA PRO A 48 0.22 9.77 -14.75
C PRO A 48 -0.77 9.35 -13.67
N VAL A 49 -1.49 8.25 -13.88
CA VAL A 49 -2.45 7.79 -12.86
C VAL A 49 -1.72 7.32 -11.62
N ARG A 50 -0.64 6.56 -11.81
CA ARG A 50 0.14 6.06 -10.67
C ARG A 50 0.85 7.19 -9.94
N LEU A 51 1.36 8.16 -10.66
CA LEU A 51 1.99 9.32 -10.04
C LEU A 51 0.96 10.10 -9.21
N GLU A 52 -0.25 10.23 -9.72
CA GLU A 52 -1.32 10.90 -8.98
C GLU A 52 -1.68 10.16 -7.70
N ILE A 53 -1.77 8.82 -7.75
CA ILE A 53 -2.04 8.02 -6.56
C ILE A 53 -0.98 8.27 -5.50
N VAL A 54 0.28 8.23 -5.90
CA VAL A 54 1.38 8.43 -4.97
C VAL A 54 1.33 9.84 -4.37
N ARG A 55 1.01 10.82 -5.18
CA ARG A 55 0.90 12.20 -4.72
C ARG A 55 -0.21 12.34 -3.69
N CYS A 56 -1.36 11.70 -3.94
CA CYS A 56 -2.45 11.72 -2.98
C CYS A 56 -2.06 11.02 -1.67
N LEU A 57 -1.39 9.88 -1.78
CA LEU A 57 -0.98 9.14 -0.58
C LEU A 57 0.10 9.86 0.21
N ALA A 58 0.87 10.73 -0.42
CA ALA A 58 1.86 11.50 0.29
C ALA A 58 1.24 12.50 1.27
N GLY A 59 -0.03 12.83 1.07
CA GLY A 59 -0.73 13.80 1.91
C GLY A 59 -1.64 13.20 2.96
N VAL A 60 -1.76 11.87 3.01
CA VAL A 60 -2.65 11.20 3.96
C VAL A 60 -1.94 9.99 4.54
N GLU A 61 -2.47 9.48 5.65
CA GLU A 61 -1.90 8.29 6.25
C GLU A 61 -2.29 7.04 5.48
N GLU A 62 -3.56 6.94 5.13
CA GLU A 62 -4.09 5.82 4.36
C GLU A 62 -5.26 6.28 3.52
N ALA A 63 -5.51 5.60 2.42
CA ALA A 63 -6.71 5.82 1.62
C ALA A 63 -7.12 4.52 0.95
N SER A 64 -8.42 4.34 0.79
CA SER A 64 -8.94 3.15 0.11
C SER A 64 -8.75 3.26 -1.39
N CYS A 65 -8.81 2.11 -2.07
CA CYS A 65 -8.77 2.12 -3.53
C CYS A 65 -9.89 2.96 -4.12
N GLY A 66 -11.08 2.91 -3.52
CA GLY A 66 -12.21 3.70 -4.01
C GLY A 66 -11.99 5.19 -3.88
N GLU A 67 -11.29 5.61 -2.83
CA GLU A 67 -10.99 7.03 -2.64
C GLU A 67 -9.95 7.52 -3.64
N LEU A 68 -9.16 6.61 -4.19
CA LEU A 68 -8.05 6.97 -5.07
C LEU A 68 -8.35 6.74 -6.55
N ASP A 69 -9.53 6.20 -6.89
CA ASP A 69 -9.77 5.74 -8.26
C ASP A 69 -10.12 6.87 -9.23
N GLY A 70 -10.53 8.02 -8.74
CA GLY A 70 -10.88 9.13 -9.61
C GLY A 70 -12.00 8.80 -10.59
N GLY A 71 -12.87 7.85 -10.25
CA GLY A 71 -13.95 7.42 -11.11
C GLY A 71 -13.56 6.42 -12.18
N ARG A 72 -12.34 5.91 -12.15
CA ARG A 72 -11.85 4.96 -13.15
C ARG A 72 -12.31 3.54 -12.83
N PRO A 73 -12.38 2.67 -13.85
CA PRO A 73 -12.84 1.29 -13.62
C PRO A 73 -11.91 0.53 -12.67
N LYS A 74 -12.53 -0.34 -11.87
CA LYS A 74 -11.84 -1.11 -10.86
C LYS A 74 -10.72 -1.97 -11.44
N SER A 75 -10.98 -2.59 -12.59
CA SER A 75 -9.99 -3.45 -13.22
C SER A 75 -8.74 -2.67 -13.62
N THR A 76 -8.93 -1.48 -14.13
CA THR A 76 -7.82 -0.60 -14.50
C THR A 76 -7.02 -0.22 -13.27
N MET A 77 -7.73 0.16 -12.21
CA MET A 77 -7.07 0.59 -10.99
C MET A 77 -6.34 -0.56 -10.30
N SER A 78 -6.89 -1.77 -10.37
CA SER A 78 -6.22 -2.95 -9.79
C SER A 78 -4.83 -3.14 -10.37
N HIS A 79 -4.67 -2.93 -11.67
CA HIS A 79 -3.37 -3.04 -12.32
C HIS A 79 -2.42 -1.97 -11.79
N HIS A 80 -2.89 -0.73 -11.67
CA HIS A 80 -2.05 0.35 -11.16
C HIS A 80 -1.59 0.10 -9.73
N PHE A 81 -2.50 -0.36 -8.88
CA PHE A 81 -2.13 -0.66 -7.49
C PHE A 81 -1.14 -1.82 -7.42
N ARG A 82 -1.29 -2.81 -8.29
CA ARG A 82 -0.35 -3.91 -8.31
C ARG A 82 1.06 -3.43 -8.69
N VAL A 83 1.16 -2.60 -9.73
CA VAL A 83 2.45 -2.07 -10.14
C VAL A 83 3.10 -1.28 -9.00
N LEU A 84 2.30 -0.48 -8.30
CA LEU A 84 2.79 0.33 -7.19
C LEU A 84 3.26 -0.54 -6.02
N ARG A 85 2.52 -1.60 -5.72
CA ARG A 85 2.93 -2.53 -4.65
C ARG A 85 4.21 -3.25 -5.00
N ASP A 86 4.28 -3.77 -6.22
CA ASP A 86 5.45 -4.55 -6.66
C ASP A 86 6.71 -3.70 -6.70
N ALA A 87 6.55 -2.42 -6.94
CA ALA A 87 7.69 -1.49 -6.96
C ALA A 87 8.12 -1.05 -5.57
N GLY A 88 7.35 -1.37 -4.54
CA GLY A 88 7.69 -0.98 -3.18
C GLY A 88 7.22 0.40 -2.78
N LEU A 89 6.34 1.02 -3.57
CA LEU A 89 5.83 2.35 -3.28
C LEU A 89 4.65 2.33 -2.32
N VAL A 90 3.79 1.32 -2.44
CA VAL A 90 2.53 1.28 -1.73
C VAL A 90 2.41 0.01 -0.93
N HIS A 91 1.95 0.15 0.30
CA HIS A 91 1.56 -0.97 1.14
C HIS A 91 0.04 -1.04 1.17
N THR A 92 -0.50 -2.21 0.92
CA THR A 92 -1.95 -2.43 0.93
C THR A 92 -2.29 -3.46 1.99
N ARG A 93 -3.27 -3.15 2.82
CA ARG A 93 -3.78 -4.09 3.81
C ARG A 93 -5.28 -4.25 3.63
N ASN A 94 -5.78 -5.39 4.03
CA ASN A 94 -7.20 -5.69 3.95
C ASN A 94 -7.89 -5.28 5.23
N VAL A 95 -8.98 -4.52 5.11
CA VAL A 95 -9.83 -4.17 6.23
C VAL A 95 -11.24 -4.58 5.82
N GLY A 96 -11.65 -5.78 6.23
CA GLY A 96 -12.89 -6.36 5.73
C GLY A 96 -12.75 -6.60 4.23
N THR A 97 -13.65 -6.03 3.45
CA THR A 97 -13.58 -6.13 1.99
C THR A 97 -12.90 -4.92 1.36
N THR A 98 -12.39 -4.01 2.18
CA THR A 98 -11.76 -2.79 1.69
C THR A 98 -10.25 -2.94 1.68
N HIS A 99 -9.62 -2.44 0.64
CA HIS A 99 -8.17 -2.39 0.54
C HIS A 99 -7.71 -0.99 0.91
N MET A 100 -6.91 -0.90 1.97
CA MET A 100 -6.37 0.37 2.45
C MET A 100 -4.93 0.48 2.03
N ASN A 101 -4.58 1.60 1.45
CA ASN A 101 -3.26 1.83 0.87
C ASN A 101 -2.54 2.94 1.60
N SER A 102 -1.24 2.77 1.78
CA SER A 102 -0.37 3.78 2.37
C SER A 102 0.92 3.87 1.59
N LEU A 103 1.54 5.04 1.59
CA LEU A 103 2.81 5.24 0.92
C LEU A 103 3.94 4.76 1.83
N ARG A 104 4.87 4.00 1.27
CA ARG A 104 6.01 3.48 2.04
C ARG A 104 7.15 4.50 2.04
N ALA A 105 6.82 5.71 2.51
CA ALA A 105 7.74 6.86 2.41
C ALA A 105 9.04 6.62 3.18
N GLU A 106 8.96 6.05 4.38
CA GLU A 106 10.14 5.83 5.20
C GLU A 106 11.09 4.82 4.57
N ASP A 107 10.53 3.70 4.10
CA ASP A 107 11.33 2.67 3.45
C ASP A 107 12.03 3.22 2.23
N LEU A 108 11.31 4.02 1.44
CA LEU A 108 11.86 4.59 0.22
C LEU A 108 12.92 5.64 0.51
N ASP A 109 12.73 6.40 1.57
CA ASP A 109 13.72 7.41 1.93
C ASP A 109 15.00 6.77 2.45
N GLN A 110 14.89 5.64 3.14
CA GLN A 110 16.07 4.89 3.57
C GLN A 110 16.81 4.30 2.38
N ARG A 111 16.07 3.77 1.42
CA ARG A 111 16.66 3.10 0.26
C ARG A 111 17.24 4.08 -0.75
N PHE A 112 16.51 5.19 -1.00
CA PHE A 112 16.90 6.21 -1.96
C PHE A 112 16.67 7.58 -1.31
N PRO A 113 17.60 8.06 -0.50
CA PRO A 113 17.38 9.30 0.27
C PRO A 113 17.03 10.49 -0.61
N GLY A 114 15.91 11.12 -0.30
CA GLY A 114 15.47 12.33 -0.99
C GLY A 114 14.86 12.14 -2.35
N LEU A 115 14.90 10.93 -2.91
CA LEU A 115 14.46 10.72 -4.29
C LEU A 115 12.96 10.95 -4.46
N LEU A 116 12.15 10.30 -3.64
CA LEU A 116 10.70 10.43 -3.77
C LEU A 116 10.26 11.87 -3.53
N HIS A 117 10.84 12.50 -2.54
CA HIS A 117 10.53 13.89 -2.26
C HIS A 117 10.82 14.79 -3.47
N SER A 118 11.97 14.58 -4.10
CA SER A 118 12.34 15.34 -5.28
C SER A 118 11.39 15.14 -6.44
N ILE A 119 10.98 13.88 -6.66
CA ILE A 119 10.05 13.56 -7.74
C ILE A 119 8.70 14.23 -7.49
N LEU A 120 8.18 14.11 -6.29
CA LEU A 120 6.86 14.64 -5.97
C LEU A 120 6.84 16.17 -5.99
N ALA A 121 7.98 16.81 -5.73
CA ALA A 121 8.08 18.25 -5.80
C ALA A 121 7.95 18.77 -7.23
N GLN A 122 8.23 17.93 -8.22
CA GLN A 122 8.12 18.29 -9.64
C GLN A 122 6.76 17.94 -10.25
N ALA A 123 6.00 17.12 -9.55
CA ALA A 123 4.74 16.58 -10.10
C ALA A 123 3.55 17.53 -9.96
#